data_1ae4eecbc1a9e1085c488b629c036587
#
_entry.id   1ae4eecbc1a9e1085c488b629c036587
#
_cell.length_a   1.000
_cell.length_b   1.000
_cell.length_c   1.000
_cell.angle_alpha   90.00
_cell.angle_beta   90.00
_cell.angle_gamma   90.00
#
_symmetry.space_group_name_H-M   'P 1'
#
loop_
_entity.id
_entity.type
_entity.pdbx_description
1 polymer ?
#
loop_
_entity_poly.entity_id
_entity_poly.type
_entity_poly.pdbx_seq_one_letter_code
_entity_poly.pdbx_strand_id
1 'polypeptide(L)'
;MRARLAVSTAGIQVELREILLRDKPDAFLHASPKGTVPVVELADGTVLEESRDVMQWALSQNDPDGWLDVQHQDPDHTAAFLDALDGPFKTHLDRYKYASRFDPDTALEHRAAGAAMLAEFETRLAARPSLSGEKNGLLDFAALPFV
;
A
#
# COMPACT_ATOMS: atom_id res chain seq x y z
N MET A 1 0.72 -1.91 -7.02
CA MET A 1 0.71 -3.40 -6.92
C MET A 1 -0.33 -3.87 -5.90
N ARG A 2 -0.25 -3.50 -4.61
CA ARG A 2 -1.14 -3.99 -3.53
C ARG A 2 -2.65 -3.80 -3.77
N ALA A 3 -3.08 -2.67 -4.35
CA ALA A 3 -4.48 -2.47 -4.72
C ALA A 3 -4.98 -3.52 -5.74
N ARG A 4 -4.17 -3.83 -6.77
CA ARG A 4 -4.52 -4.85 -7.76
C ARG A 4 -4.61 -6.24 -7.15
N LEU A 5 -3.73 -6.57 -6.19
CA LEU A 5 -3.78 -7.83 -5.46
C LEU A 5 -5.09 -7.96 -4.69
N ALA A 6 -5.49 -6.94 -3.94
CA ALA A 6 -6.73 -6.96 -3.18
C ALA A 6 -7.97 -7.10 -4.07
N VAL A 7 -8.04 -6.32 -5.17
CA VAL A 7 -9.15 -6.43 -6.16
C VAL A 7 -9.20 -7.83 -6.77
N SER A 8 -8.05 -8.41 -7.10
CA SER A 8 -7.96 -9.77 -7.65
C SER A 8 -8.40 -10.84 -6.63
N THR A 9 -7.92 -10.75 -5.40
CA THR A 9 -8.29 -11.67 -4.31
C THR A 9 -9.78 -11.60 -4.00
N ALA A 10 -10.34 -10.39 -3.98
CA ALA A 10 -11.78 -10.19 -3.77
C ALA A 10 -12.63 -10.68 -4.96
N GLY A 11 -12.04 -11.04 -6.09
CA GLY A 11 -12.74 -11.51 -7.28
C GLY A 11 -13.57 -10.41 -7.97
N ILE A 12 -13.22 -9.13 -7.73
CA ILE A 12 -13.96 -8.00 -8.29
C ILE A 12 -13.57 -7.79 -9.75
N GLN A 13 -14.53 -7.75 -10.64
CA GLN A 13 -14.31 -7.40 -12.03
C GLN A 13 -14.21 -5.89 -12.18
N VAL A 14 -13.13 -5.43 -12.81
CA VAL A 14 -12.87 -4.03 -13.09
C VAL A 14 -12.53 -3.81 -14.57
N GLU A 15 -12.86 -2.66 -15.11
CA GLU A 15 -12.31 -2.19 -16.36
C GLU A 15 -10.93 -1.58 -16.10
N LEU A 16 -9.87 -2.25 -16.55
CA LEU A 16 -8.50 -1.75 -16.36
C LEU A 16 -8.14 -0.76 -17.47
N ARG A 17 -7.87 0.48 -17.07
CA ARG A 17 -7.40 1.55 -17.95
C ARG A 17 -5.95 1.90 -17.61
N GLU A 18 -5.02 1.42 -18.43
CA GLU A 18 -3.60 1.77 -18.28
C GLU A 18 -3.34 3.18 -18.80
N ILE A 19 -2.51 3.94 -18.08
CA ILE A 19 -2.13 5.30 -18.43
C ILE A 19 -0.61 5.46 -18.45
N LEU A 20 -0.13 6.41 -19.25
CA LEU A 20 1.25 6.88 -19.20
C LEU A 20 1.39 7.97 -18.13
N LEU A 21 2.16 7.72 -17.06
CA LEU A 21 2.31 8.69 -15.96
C LEU A 21 2.95 10.02 -16.38
N ARG A 22 3.71 10.03 -17.49
CA ARG A 22 4.32 11.24 -18.06
C ARG A 22 3.36 12.03 -18.96
N ASP A 23 2.24 11.40 -19.38
CA ASP A 23 1.25 11.95 -20.30
C ASP A 23 -0.13 11.46 -19.83
N LYS A 24 -0.63 12.10 -18.79
CA LYS A 24 -1.88 11.69 -18.13
C LYS A 24 -3.08 12.21 -18.91
N PRO A 25 -4.05 11.33 -19.27
CA PRO A 25 -5.27 11.75 -19.94
C PRO A 25 -6.10 12.73 -19.10
N ASP A 26 -6.77 13.69 -19.76
CA ASP A 26 -7.64 14.65 -19.07
C ASP A 26 -8.73 13.98 -18.24
N ALA A 27 -9.33 12.90 -18.75
CA ALA A 27 -10.33 12.13 -18.03
C ALA A 27 -9.80 11.56 -16.70
N PHE A 28 -8.53 11.12 -16.67
CA PHE A 28 -7.88 10.66 -15.44
C PHE A 28 -7.65 11.82 -14.46
N LEU A 29 -7.17 12.98 -14.94
CA LEU A 29 -6.94 14.15 -14.10
C LEU A 29 -8.26 14.78 -13.61
N HIS A 30 -9.35 14.61 -14.37
CA HIS A 30 -10.69 15.02 -13.94
C HIS A 30 -11.21 14.13 -12.80
N ALA A 31 -11.03 12.82 -12.91
CA ALA A 31 -11.42 11.87 -11.86
C ALA A 31 -10.54 12.00 -10.60
N SER A 32 -9.23 12.26 -10.77
CA SER A 32 -8.27 12.41 -9.68
C SER A 32 -7.30 13.56 -9.96
N PRO A 33 -7.62 14.79 -9.50
CA PRO A 33 -6.74 15.95 -9.67
C PRO A 33 -5.35 15.78 -9.04
N LYS A 34 -5.23 14.91 -8.03
CA LYS A 34 -3.95 14.51 -7.43
C LYS A 34 -3.01 13.85 -8.46
N GLY A 35 -3.57 13.19 -9.47
CA GLY A 35 -2.82 12.63 -10.59
C GLY A 35 -1.87 11.49 -10.19
N THR A 36 -2.12 10.81 -9.09
CA THR A 36 -1.37 9.64 -8.62
C THR A 36 -2.13 8.35 -8.93
N VAL A 37 -1.43 7.22 -8.95
CA VAL A 37 -2.02 5.89 -9.14
C VAL A 37 -1.83 5.05 -7.87
N PRO A 38 -2.80 4.18 -7.52
CA PRO A 38 -4.00 3.81 -8.27
C PRO A 38 -5.12 4.85 -8.14
N VAL A 39 -6.07 4.82 -9.08
CA VAL A 39 -7.38 5.47 -8.96
C VAL A 39 -8.44 4.43 -9.32
N VAL A 40 -9.47 4.32 -8.52
CA VAL A 40 -10.64 3.46 -8.79
C VAL A 40 -11.89 4.31 -8.70
N GLU A 41 -12.66 4.36 -9.77
CA GLU A 41 -13.98 4.97 -9.82
C GLU A 41 -15.03 3.88 -9.65
N LEU A 42 -15.87 3.98 -8.63
CA LEU A 42 -16.94 3.05 -8.33
C LEU A 42 -18.19 3.38 -9.16
N ALA A 43 -19.11 2.43 -9.24
CA ALA A 43 -20.35 2.58 -10.02
C ALA A 43 -21.26 3.73 -9.54
N ASP A 44 -21.14 4.13 -8.29
CA ASP A 44 -21.85 5.26 -7.70
C ASP A 44 -21.14 6.63 -7.89
N GLY A 45 -20.02 6.63 -8.59
CA GLY A 45 -19.17 7.81 -8.83
C GLY A 45 -18.18 8.12 -7.72
N THR A 46 -18.10 7.31 -6.66
CA THR A 46 -17.07 7.45 -5.62
C THR A 46 -15.69 7.15 -6.20
N VAL A 47 -14.71 8.01 -5.90
CA VAL A 47 -13.33 7.84 -6.36
C VAL A 47 -12.41 7.49 -5.18
N LEU A 48 -11.68 6.38 -5.31
CA LEU A 48 -10.66 5.95 -4.37
C LEU A 48 -9.28 6.23 -4.97
N GLU A 49 -8.49 7.08 -4.31
CA GLU A 49 -7.20 7.57 -4.82
C GLU A 49 -5.99 6.98 -4.10
N GLU A 50 -6.21 6.31 -2.95
CA GLU A 50 -5.13 5.68 -2.20
C GLU A 50 -5.19 4.16 -2.32
N SER A 51 -4.03 3.55 -2.47
CA SER A 51 -3.96 2.09 -2.58
C SER A 51 -4.48 1.36 -1.34
N ARG A 52 -4.36 1.96 -0.15
CA ARG A 52 -4.94 1.44 1.10
C ARG A 52 -6.46 1.43 1.05
N ASP A 53 -7.06 2.53 0.60
CA ASP A 53 -8.53 2.63 0.50
C ASP A 53 -9.09 1.63 -0.51
N VAL A 54 -8.40 1.45 -1.64
CA VAL A 54 -8.76 0.42 -2.63
C VAL A 54 -8.67 -0.98 -2.03
N MET A 55 -7.62 -1.29 -1.23
CA MET A 55 -7.51 -2.57 -0.54
C MET A 55 -8.67 -2.79 0.43
N GLN A 56 -8.94 -1.81 1.28
CA GLN A 56 -10.02 -1.88 2.27
C GLN A 56 -11.39 -2.04 1.60
N TRP A 57 -11.66 -1.24 0.56
CA TRP A 57 -12.89 -1.35 -0.19
C TRP A 57 -13.05 -2.74 -0.82
N ALA A 58 -12.04 -3.21 -1.55
CA ALA A 58 -12.12 -4.50 -2.23
C ALA A 58 -12.37 -5.65 -1.26
N LEU A 59 -11.59 -5.72 -0.18
CA LEU A 59 -11.71 -6.77 0.84
C LEU A 59 -13.01 -6.64 1.66
N SER A 60 -13.58 -5.45 1.80
CA SER A 60 -14.90 -5.30 2.42
C SER A 60 -16.04 -5.87 1.59
N GLN A 61 -15.86 -5.98 0.27
CA GLN A 61 -16.86 -6.61 -0.62
C GLN A 61 -16.78 -8.14 -0.54
N ASN A 62 -15.55 -8.68 -0.52
CA ASN A 62 -15.31 -10.11 -0.42
C ASN A 62 -13.86 -10.36 0.02
N ASP A 63 -13.68 -11.10 1.10
CA ASP A 63 -12.37 -11.46 1.64
C ASP A 63 -12.25 -12.98 1.84
N PRO A 64 -12.14 -13.74 0.72
CA PRO A 64 -12.16 -15.20 0.77
C PRO A 64 -10.96 -15.80 1.53
N ASP A 65 -9.85 -15.10 1.56
CA ASP A 65 -8.60 -15.54 2.21
C ASP A 65 -8.44 -15.02 3.64
N GLY A 66 -9.37 -14.15 4.11
CA GLY A 66 -9.35 -13.55 5.45
C GLY A 66 -8.16 -12.61 5.67
N TRP A 67 -7.83 -11.77 4.70
CA TRP A 67 -6.76 -10.78 4.86
C TRP A 67 -7.07 -9.77 5.95
N LEU A 68 -8.35 -9.45 6.18
CA LEU A 68 -8.80 -8.52 7.21
C LEU A 68 -8.85 -9.13 8.63
N ASP A 69 -8.60 -10.43 8.80
CA ASP A 69 -8.65 -11.08 10.12
C ASP A 69 -7.73 -10.39 11.14
N VAL A 70 -6.52 -9.98 10.72
CA VAL A 70 -5.58 -9.26 11.59
C VAL A 70 -6.12 -7.89 12.03
N GLN A 71 -6.83 -7.21 11.15
CA GLN A 71 -7.46 -5.91 11.46
C GLN A 71 -8.65 -6.08 12.42
N HIS A 72 -9.41 -7.15 12.27
CA HIS A 72 -10.52 -7.46 13.17
C HIS A 72 -10.05 -7.86 14.57
N GLN A 73 -8.89 -8.53 14.65
CA GLN A 73 -8.29 -8.96 15.91
C GLN A 73 -7.60 -7.82 16.67
N ASP A 74 -6.89 -6.95 15.94
CA ASP A 74 -6.15 -5.81 16.51
C ASP A 74 -6.19 -4.61 15.56
N PRO A 75 -7.29 -3.84 15.57
CA PRO A 75 -7.47 -2.71 14.65
C PRO A 75 -6.45 -1.59 14.88
N ASP A 76 -6.12 -1.30 16.14
CA ASP A 76 -5.21 -0.20 16.49
C ASP A 76 -3.79 -0.50 16.03
N HIS A 77 -3.33 -1.74 16.26
CA HIS A 77 -2.02 -2.18 15.78
C HIS A 77 -1.97 -2.21 14.26
N THR A 78 -3.02 -2.71 13.60
CA THR A 78 -3.10 -2.74 12.14
C THR A 78 -3.05 -1.32 11.57
N ALA A 79 -3.80 -0.38 12.13
CA ALA A 79 -3.77 1.02 11.71
C ALA A 79 -2.38 1.62 11.89
N ALA A 80 -1.76 1.47 13.07
CA ALA A 80 -0.42 1.99 13.35
C ALA A 80 0.64 1.42 12.38
N PHE A 81 0.57 0.13 12.07
CA PHE A 81 1.48 -0.50 11.10
C PHE A 81 1.33 0.11 9.69
N LEU A 82 0.10 0.23 9.21
CA LEU A 82 -0.18 0.79 7.88
C LEU A 82 0.20 2.27 7.80
N ASP A 83 -0.02 3.04 8.87
CA ASP A 83 0.37 4.45 8.94
C ASP A 83 1.90 4.60 8.93
N ALA A 84 2.61 3.74 9.67
CA ALA A 84 4.08 3.72 9.66
C ALA A 84 4.64 3.34 8.27
N LEU A 85 4.01 2.38 7.59
CA LEU A 85 4.40 1.93 6.26
C LEU A 85 4.18 3.01 5.19
N ASP A 86 3.00 3.63 5.15
CA ASP A 86 2.62 4.62 4.13
C ASP A 86 3.18 6.03 4.41
N GLY A 87 3.50 6.32 5.65
CA GLY A 87 4.05 7.59 6.09
C GLY A 87 5.58 7.59 6.18
N PRO A 88 6.16 7.37 7.39
CA PRO A 88 7.60 7.51 7.60
C PRO A 88 8.43 6.52 6.76
N PHE A 89 8.04 5.25 6.65
CA PHE A 89 8.81 4.28 5.87
C PHE A 89 8.87 4.68 4.39
N LYS A 90 7.73 4.98 3.79
CA LYS A 90 7.67 5.42 2.40
C LYS A 90 8.44 6.71 2.18
N THR A 91 8.40 7.64 3.11
CA THR A 91 9.18 8.89 3.06
C THR A 91 10.68 8.60 3.01
N HIS A 92 11.17 7.73 3.89
CA HIS A 92 12.58 7.34 3.91
C HIS A 92 12.98 6.59 2.64
N LEU A 93 12.14 5.67 2.17
CA LEU A 93 12.37 4.93 0.94
C LEU A 93 12.46 5.85 -0.28
N ASP A 94 11.52 6.79 -0.42
CA ASP A 94 11.50 7.73 -1.56
C ASP A 94 12.72 8.67 -1.53
N ARG A 95 13.10 9.19 -0.38
CA ARG A 95 14.27 10.07 -0.23
C ARG A 95 15.60 9.34 -0.46
N TYR A 96 15.67 8.06 -0.11
CA TYR A 96 16.81 7.22 -0.47
C TYR A 96 16.83 6.90 -1.97
N LYS A 97 15.71 6.38 -2.49
CA LYS A 97 15.62 5.85 -3.86
C LYS A 97 15.70 6.95 -4.93
N TYR A 98 15.16 8.11 -4.62
CA TYR A 98 15.10 9.27 -5.50
C TYR A 98 15.89 10.45 -4.95
N ALA A 99 17.03 10.19 -4.31
CA ALA A 99 17.84 11.20 -3.62
C ALA A 99 18.14 12.44 -4.47
N SER A 100 18.34 12.29 -5.79
CA SER A 100 18.55 13.40 -6.72
C SER A 100 17.39 14.37 -6.83
N ARG A 101 16.18 14.00 -6.38
CA ARG A 101 14.99 14.87 -6.35
C ARG A 101 14.81 15.58 -5.00
N PHE A 102 15.59 15.19 -3.99
CA PHE A 102 15.56 15.71 -2.64
C PHE A 102 16.94 16.24 -2.27
N ASP A 103 17.55 15.69 -1.24
CA ASP A 103 18.89 16.00 -0.80
C ASP A 103 19.77 14.73 -0.88
N PRO A 104 20.68 14.65 -1.87
CA PRO A 104 21.53 13.46 -2.04
C PRO A 104 22.42 13.17 -0.83
N ASP A 105 22.82 14.20 -0.06
CA ASP A 105 23.73 14.04 1.07
C ASP A 105 23.07 13.31 2.24
N THR A 106 21.74 13.36 2.34
CA THR A 106 20.95 12.66 3.37
C THR A 106 20.51 11.25 2.98
N ALA A 107 20.83 10.79 1.77
CA ALA A 107 20.36 9.51 1.24
C ALA A 107 20.70 8.31 2.15
N LEU A 108 21.93 8.26 2.68
CA LEU A 108 22.36 7.16 3.55
C LEU A 108 21.66 7.18 4.92
N GLU A 109 21.34 8.34 5.45
CA GLU A 109 20.56 8.48 6.68
C GLU A 109 19.14 7.94 6.48
N HIS A 110 18.52 8.30 5.37
CA HIS A 110 17.18 7.78 5.00
C HIS A 110 17.20 6.27 4.77
N ARG A 111 18.26 5.75 4.14
CA ARG A 111 18.44 4.29 4.00
C ARG A 111 18.52 3.59 5.35
N ALA A 112 19.31 4.14 6.27
CA ALA A 112 19.48 3.57 7.61
C ALA A 112 18.16 3.59 8.39
N ALA A 113 17.41 4.70 8.34
CA ALA A 113 16.10 4.82 8.98
C ALA A 113 15.07 3.83 8.39
N GLY A 114 15.01 3.68 7.06
CA GLY A 114 14.17 2.68 6.42
C GLY A 114 14.55 1.25 6.80
N ALA A 115 15.86 0.95 6.85
CA ALA A 115 16.35 -0.37 7.26
C ALA A 115 15.99 -0.70 8.72
N ALA A 116 16.02 0.28 9.63
CA ALA A 116 15.60 0.08 11.02
C ALA A 116 14.11 -0.31 11.11
N MET A 117 13.25 0.29 10.28
CA MET A 117 11.84 -0.10 10.22
C MET A 117 11.63 -1.51 9.66
N LEU A 118 12.42 -1.92 8.65
CA LEU A 118 12.39 -3.30 8.14
C LEU A 118 12.89 -4.32 9.17
N ALA A 119 13.81 -3.96 10.06
CA ALA A 119 14.26 -4.84 11.14
C ALA A 119 13.13 -5.18 12.13
N GLU A 120 12.11 -4.33 12.27
CA GLU A 120 10.92 -4.67 13.04
C GLU A 120 10.09 -5.75 12.34
N PHE A 121 10.04 -5.76 10.99
CA PHE A 121 9.39 -6.83 10.24
C PHE A 121 10.13 -8.16 10.43
N GLU A 122 11.47 -8.17 10.36
CA GLU A 122 12.29 -9.35 10.64
C GLU A 122 12.03 -9.90 12.06
N THR A 123 11.93 -9.01 13.05
CA THR A 123 11.63 -9.43 14.42
C THR A 123 10.28 -10.14 14.53
N ARG A 124 9.27 -9.68 13.81
CA ARG A 124 7.94 -10.31 13.77
C ARG A 124 7.99 -11.64 13.02
N LEU A 125 8.65 -11.68 11.87
CA LEU A 125 8.77 -12.88 11.04
C LEU A 125 9.63 -13.97 11.69
N ALA A 126 10.53 -13.61 12.59
CA ALA A 126 11.25 -14.59 13.43
C ALA A 126 10.34 -15.30 14.44
N ALA A 127 9.23 -14.68 14.83
CA ALA A 127 8.28 -15.22 15.82
C ALA A 127 7.01 -15.81 15.19
N ARG A 128 6.69 -15.46 13.93
CA ARG A 128 5.43 -15.83 13.23
C ARG A 128 5.69 -16.07 11.75
N PRO A 129 4.86 -16.92 11.10
CA PRO A 129 5.02 -17.21 9.67
C PRO A 129 4.77 -16.00 8.75
N SER A 130 4.04 -14.99 9.21
CA SER A 130 3.72 -13.79 8.43
C SER A 130 3.60 -12.53 9.31
N LEU A 131 3.60 -11.35 8.71
CA LEU A 131 3.36 -10.09 9.43
C LEU A 131 1.95 -10.02 10.02
N SER A 132 0.98 -10.62 9.35
CA SER A 132 -0.42 -10.72 9.79
C SER A 132 -0.67 -11.83 10.83
N GLY A 133 0.28 -12.74 11.08
CA GLY A 133 0.16 -13.80 12.07
C GLY A 133 0.41 -15.19 11.51
N GLU A 134 -0.57 -16.09 11.63
CA GLU A 134 -0.43 -17.49 11.21
C GLU A 134 -0.52 -17.70 9.69
N LYS A 135 -1.10 -16.75 8.97
CA LYS A 135 -1.22 -16.75 7.50
C LYS A 135 -0.99 -15.36 6.94
N ASN A 136 -0.59 -15.31 5.69
CA ASN A 136 -0.45 -14.03 4.98
C ASN A 136 -1.80 -13.30 4.95
N GLY A 137 -1.77 -12.00 5.21
CA GLY A 137 -2.95 -11.15 5.25
C GLY A 137 -2.66 -9.71 4.90
N LEU A 138 -3.48 -8.81 5.41
CA LEU A 138 -3.46 -7.38 5.04
C LEU A 138 -2.07 -6.75 5.21
N LEU A 139 -1.36 -7.02 6.31
CA LEU A 139 -0.05 -6.40 6.57
C LEU A 139 1.02 -6.89 5.59
N ASP A 140 1.00 -8.18 5.26
CA ASP A 140 1.94 -8.78 4.32
C ASP A 140 1.77 -8.19 2.92
N PHE A 141 0.54 -8.15 2.41
CA PHE A 141 0.26 -7.63 1.08
C PHE A 141 0.34 -6.11 1.00
N ALA A 142 0.20 -5.40 2.11
CA ALA A 142 0.47 -3.96 2.18
C ALA A 142 1.98 -3.69 2.09
N ALA A 143 2.82 -4.48 2.76
CA ALA A 143 4.27 -4.33 2.77
C ALA A 143 4.96 -4.83 1.49
N LEU A 144 4.42 -5.87 0.84
CA LEU A 144 5.03 -6.56 -0.31
C LEU A 144 5.61 -5.65 -1.42
N PRO A 145 4.99 -4.51 -1.81
CA PRO A 145 5.55 -3.66 -2.86
C PRO A 145 6.81 -2.89 -2.47
N PHE A 146 7.19 -2.91 -1.21
CA PHE A 146 8.28 -2.10 -0.67
C PHE A 146 9.53 -2.92 -0.33
N VAL A 147 9.45 -4.23 -0.38
CA VAL A 147 10.51 -5.17 -0.02
C VAL A 147 10.98 -6.02 -1.18
#